data_0b1ddaa9662814a8f32abbd9f23e7f8e
#
_entry.id   0b1ddaa9662814a8f32abbd9f23e7f8e
#
_cell.length_a   1.000
_cell.length_b   1.000
_cell.length_c   1.000
_cell.angle_alpha   90.00
_cell.angle_beta   90.00
_cell.angle_gamma   90.00
#
_symmetry.space_group_name_H-M   'P 1'
#
loop_
_entity.id
_entity.type
_entity.pdbx_description
1 polymer ?
#
loop_
_entity_poly.entity_id
_entity_poly.type
_entity_poly.pdbx_seq_one_letter_code
_entity_poly.pdbx_strand_id
1 'polypeptide(L)'
;MKPVFSLLLPLSLSLVLSLSVSLAAEKKLPLPGETFAVAGRPAFLIAAPAGTTPTAPRPWVWYAPTLEKYPGKEEVWLISQLLTAGISIAGIDVGESFGSPAGRALFTALHTELTRTRGYSAKPLLLGRSRGGLMLLAWAAEHPEKVGAFAGIYPVVNLTSYPGLDLAASAYGLTVKELAAQLTAHNPVDRLASLAAARIPLFAIHGDRDTLVPLEANSALLKSRYTALGGDMKLIIAEGQGHNLWPGFFENPALLAFLIAHARP
;
A
#
# COMPACT_ATOMS: atom_id res chain seq x y z
N MET A 1 -56.63 4.15 63.41
CA MET A 1 -56.27 4.23 62.04
C MET A 1 -54.78 4.57 61.99
N LYS A 2 -53.90 3.64 61.53
CA LYS A 2 -52.45 3.85 61.37
C LYS A 2 -52.20 3.92 59.92
N PRO A 3 -51.38 4.87 59.42
CA PRO A 3 -51.00 4.92 57.99
C PRO A 3 -49.90 3.91 57.66
N VAL A 4 -50.13 3.18 56.57
CA VAL A 4 -49.16 2.26 55.98
C VAL A 4 -48.29 3.06 55.01
N PHE A 5 -46.99 3.20 55.30
CA PHE A 5 -46.00 3.75 54.37
C PHE A 5 -45.50 2.64 53.42
N SER A 6 -45.87 2.75 52.14
CA SER A 6 -45.28 1.91 51.08
C SER A 6 -43.96 2.48 50.66
N LEU A 7 -42.89 1.73 50.88
CA LEU A 7 -41.53 2.03 50.39
C LEU A 7 -41.40 1.53 48.97
N LEU A 8 -41.35 2.43 47.99
CA LEU A 8 -41.00 2.11 46.60
C LEU A 8 -39.48 2.14 46.45
N LEU A 9 -38.86 0.98 46.24
CA LEU A 9 -37.46 0.86 45.85
C LEU A 9 -37.31 1.20 44.34
N PRO A 10 -36.35 2.03 43.93
CA PRO A 10 -36.07 2.22 42.53
C PRO A 10 -35.24 1.06 41.98
N LEU A 11 -35.78 0.40 40.97
CA LEU A 11 -35.09 -0.64 40.21
C LEU A 11 -34.10 0.04 39.24
N SER A 12 -32.82 0.08 39.62
CA SER A 12 -31.75 0.59 38.72
C SER A 12 -31.42 -0.47 37.68
N LEU A 13 -31.87 -0.23 36.45
CA LEU A 13 -31.54 -1.03 35.25
C LEU A 13 -30.13 -0.68 34.78
N SER A 14 -29.13 -1.47 35.18
CA SER A 14 -27.75 -1.35 34.69
C SER A 14 -27.70 -1.89 33.27
N LEU A 15 -27.60 -0.98 32.29
CA LEU A 15 -27.36 -1.33 30.90
C LEU A 15 -25.90 -1.74 30.73
N VAL A 16 -25.62 -3.02 30.69
CA VAL A 16 -24.30 -3.58 30.36
C VAL A 16 -24.13 -3.46 28.85
N LEU A 17 -23.37 -2.45 28.40
CA LEU A 17 -22.98 -2.28 27.01
C LEU A 17 -21.87 -3.30 26.71
N SER A 18 -22.24 -4.44 26.13
CA SER A 18 -21.28 -5.43 25.65
C SER A 18 -20.56 -4.87 24.42
N LEU A 19 -19.34 -4.36 24.57
CA LEU A 19 -18.46 -4.10 23.44
C LEU A 19 -18.10 -5.44 22.79
N SER A 20 -18.76 -5.78 21.71
CA SER A 20 -18.34 -6.87 20.84
C SER A 20 -17.07 -6.44 20.11
N VAL A 21 -15.90 -6.79 20.65
CA VAL A 21 -14.65 -6.72 19.90
C VAL A 21 -14.74 -7.78 18.82
N SER A 22 -15.09 -7.39 17.60
CA SER A 22 -14.94 -8.25 16.44
C SER A 22 -13.45 -8.52 16.28
N LEU A 23 -13.00 -9.73 16.65
CA LEU A 23 -11.67 -10.19 16.25
C LEU A 23 -11.68 -10.31 14.71
N ALA A 24 -11.12 -9.31 14.04
CA ALA A 24 -10.77 -9.46 12.65
C ALA A 24 -9.84 -10.68 12.53
N ALA A 25 -10.10 -11.56 11.55
CA ALA A 25 -9.28 -12.74 11.33
C ALA A 25 -7.81 -12.34 11.29
N GLU A 26 -6.98 -13.02 12.08
CA GLU A 26 -5.57 -12.70 12.20
C GLU A 26 -4.89 -12.87 10.84
N LYS A 27 -4.28 -11.81 10.34
CA LYS A 27 -3.61 -11.81 9.04
C LYS A 27 -2.40 -12.73 9.08
N LYS A 28 -2.37 -13.73 8.20
CA LYS A 28 -1.20 -14.61 8.05
C LYS A 28 -0.09 -13.88 7.31
N LEU A 29 1.07 -13.76 7.96
CA LEU A 29 2.27 -13.19 7.37
C LEU A 29 3.20 -14.29 6.85
N PRO A 30 3.96 -14.06 5.77
CA PRO A 30 4.88 -15.05 5.22
C PRO A 30 6.15 -15.23 6.06
N LEU A 31 6.46 -14.29 6.95
CA LEU A 31 7.57 -14.28 7.89
C LEU A 31 7.10 -13.77 9.26
N PRO A 32 7.84 -14.05 10.35
CA PRO A 32 7.50 -13.53 11.67
C PRO A 32 7.35 -12.00 11.67
N GLY A 33 6.26 -11.53 12.24
CA GLY A 33 5.90 -10.12 12.31
C GLY A 33 4.73 -9.91 13.25
N GLU A 34 4.34 -8.67 13.45
CA GLU A 34 3.16 -8.32 14.24
C GLU A 34 2.00 -7.88 13.34
N THR A 35 0.80 -8.15 13.80
CA THR A 35 -0.45 -7.61 13.24
C THR A 35 -1.09 -6.68 14.26
N PHE A 36 -1.62 -5.57 13.81
CA PHE A 36 -2.25 -4.56 14.65
C PHE A 36 -3.36 -3.83 13.89
N ALA A 37 -4.18 -3.06 14.59
CA ALA A 37 -5.25 -2.29 13.98
C ALA A 37 -4.82 -0.84 13.77
N VAL A 38 -5.11 -0.29 12.58
CA VAL A 38 -4.97 1.13 12.28
C VAL A 38 -6.27 1.62 11.65
N ALA A 39 -6.90 2.61 12.26
CA ALA A 39 -8.21 3.13 11.84
C ALA A 39 -9.25 2.01 11.62
N GLY A 40 -9.25 0.98 12.49
CA GLY A 40 -10.17 -0.16 12.44
C GLY A 40 -9.85 -1.18 11.33
N ARG A 41 -8.72 -1.07 10.64
CA ARG A 41 -8.28 -1.99 9.58
C ARG A 41 -7.05 -2.78 10.01
N PRO A 42 -6.93 -4.06 9.61
CA PRO A 42 -5.74 -4.85 9.86
C PRO A 42 -4.51 -4.24 9.18
N ALA A 43 -3.45 -4.05 9.93
CA ALA A 43 -2.14 -3.66 9.45
C ALA A 43 -1.10 -4.67 9.91
N PHE A 44 0.05 -4.69 9.28
CA PHE A 44 1.15 -5.55 9.69
C PHE A 44 2.50 -4.80 9.67
N LEU A 45 3.44 -5.33 10.44
CA LEU A 45 4.84 -4.92 10.44
C LEU A 45 5.72 -6.16 10.59
N ILE A 46 6.60 -6.40 9.61
CA ILE A 46 7.71 -7.34 9.71
C ILE A 46 8.96 -6.51 9.94
N ALA A 47 9.36 -6.41 11.20
CA ALA A 47 10.46 -5.55 11.61
C ALA A 47 11.82 -6.17 11.27
N ALA A 48 12.76 -5.34 10.80
CA ALA A 48 14.15 -5.75 10.69
C ALA A 48 14.72 -6.10 12.07
N PRO A 49 15.64 -7.10 12.17
CA PRO A 49 16.23 -7.50 13.43
C PRO A 49 16.91 -6.33 14.16
N ALA A 50 16.85 -6.34 15.48
CA ALA A 50 17.53 -5.33 16.29
C ALA A 50 19.04 -5.33 16.00
N GLY A 51 19.63 -4.15 15.87
CA GLY A 51 21.05 -3.99 15.56
C GLY A 51 21.40 -4.01 14.08
N THR A 52 20.48 -4.35 13.17
CA THR A 52 20.72 -4.27 11.72
C THR A 52 20.52 -2.86 11.17
N THR A 53 19.75 -2.03 11.87
CA THR A 53 19.50 -0.63 11.48
C THR A 53 20.42 0.28 12.29
N PRO A 54 21.31 1.07 11.65
CA PRO A 54 22.35 1.83 12.37
C PRO A 54 21.82 3.00 13.20
N THR A 55 20.72 3.63 12.78
CA THR A 55 20.18 4.84 13.41
C THR A 55 18.67 5.00 13.18
N ALA A 56 17.99 5.71 14.08
CA ALA A 56 16.65 6.24 13.82
C ALA A 56 16.71 7.47 12.91
N PRO A 57 15.70 7.71 12.07
CA PRO A 57 14.46 6.91 11.90
C PRO A 57 14.71 5.62 11.10
N ARG A 58 14.01 4.54 11.44
CA ARG A 58 14.18 3.21 10.83
C ARG A 58 13.62 3.19 9.41
N PRO A 59 14.39 2.72 8.39
CA PRO A 59 13.90 2.61 7.03
C PRO A 59 12.85 1.49 6.91
N TRP A 60 11.89 1.68 6.01
CA TRP A 60 10.86 0.69 5.76
C TRP A 60 10.32 0.74 4.34
N VAL A 61 9.83 -0.41 3.90
CA VAL A 61 9.09 -0.59 2.66
C VAL A 61 7.61 -0.68 2.98
N TRP A 62 6.81 0.11 2.29
CA TRP A 62 5.37 0.04 2.33
C TRP A 62 4.85 -0.84 1.20
N TYR A 63 4.35 -2.00 1.55
CA TYR A 63 3.85 -2.98 0.61
C TYR A 63 2.34 -2.85 0.38
N ALA A 64 1.90 -2.91 -0.87
CA ALA A 64 0.51 -3.06 -1.27
C ALA A 64 0.38 -3.96 -2.52
N PRO A 65 -0.76 -4.69 -2.67
CA PRO A 65 -1.95 -4.68 -1.83
C PRO A 65 -1.75 -5.50 -0.55
N THR A 66 -2.37 -5.08 0.55
CA THR A 66 -2.36 -5.84 1.81
C THR A 66 -3.71 -6.52 1.98
N LEU A 67 -4.03 -7.46 1.10
CA LEU A 67 -5.22 -8.30 1.17
C LEU A 67 -4.94 -9.58 1.98
N GLU A 68 -5.95 -10.41 2.20
CA GLU A 68 -5.82 -11.63 3.03
C GLU A 68 -4.59 -12.48 2.69
N LYS A 69 -4.33 -12.67 1.39
CA LYS A 69 -3.23 -13.51 0.87
C LYS A 69 -1.90 -12.78 0.65
N TYR A 70 -1.83 -11.46 0.88
CA TYR A 70 -0.67 -10.64 0.55
C TYR A 70 -0.16 -9.80 1.72
N PRO A 71 1.18 -9.70 1.90
CA PRO A 71 2.22 -10.43 1.15
C PRO A 71 2.13 -11.94 1.37
N GLY A 72 2.53 -12.74 0.37
CA GLY A 72 2.48 -14.20 0.37
C GLY A 72 3.88 -14.84 0.33
N LYS A 73 3.93 -16.12 -0.03
CA LYS A 73 5.19 -16.88 -0.13
C LYS A 73 6.12 -16.34 -1.22
N GLU A 74 5.59 -15.73 -2.26
CA GLU A 74 6.35 -15.17 -3.37
C GLU A 74 7.26 -14.02 -2.91
N GLU A 75 6.81 -13.23 -1.92
CA GLU A 75 7.57 -12.11 -1.39
C GLU A 75 8.64 -12.49 -0.37
N VAL A 76 8.71 -13.76 0.08
CA VAL A 76 9.61 -14.20 1.17
C VAL A 76 11.06 -13.87 0.89
N TRP A 77 11.56 -14.17 -0.32
CA TRP A 77 12.95 -13.87 -0.67
C TRP A 77 13.25 -12.37 -0.55
N LEU A 78 12.45 -11.53 -1.20
CA LEU A 78 12.66 -10.09 -1.20
C LEU A 78 12.57 -9.50 0.21
N ILE A 79 11.56 -9.92 0.98
CA ILE A 79 11.39 -9.48 2.37
C ILE A 79 12.60 -9.89 3.21
N SER A 80 13.06 -11.13 3.11
CA SER A 80 14.23 -11.63 3.87
C SER A 80 15.50 -10.83 3.57
N GLN A 81 15.73 -10.49 2.29
CA GLN A 81 16.87 -9.66 1.89
C GLN A 81 16.77 -8.22 2.45
N LEU A 82 15.58 -7.63 2.41
CA LEU A 82 15.35 -6.29 2.98
C LEU A 82 15.55 -6.27 4.49
N LEU A 83 15.04 -7.28 5.21
CA LEU A 83 15.26 -7.41 6.66
C LEU A 83 16.75 -7.54 7.00
N THR A 84 17.50 -8.32 6.21
CA THR A 84 18.97 -8.45 6.34
C THR A 84 19.67 -7.10 6.12
N ALA A 85 19.14 -6.26 5.22
CA ALA A 85 19.63 -4.91 4.99
C ALA A 85 19.15 -3.88 6.02
N GLY A 86 18.45 -4.30 7.07
CA GLY A 86 17.93 -3.42 8.13
C GLY A 86 16.66 -2.66 7.74
N ILE A 87 15.96 -3.08 6.69
CA ILE A 87 14.75 -2.42 6.16
C ILE A 87 13.53 -3.24 6.54
N SER A 88 12.62 -2.66 7.33
CA SER A 88 11.36 -3.29 7.74
C SER A 88 10.31 -3.24 6.62
N ILE A 89 9.27 -4.07 6.72
CA ILE A 89 8.15 -4.06 5.78
C ILE A 89 6.84 -3.90 6.54
N ALA A 90 5.97 -3.03 6.05
CA ALA A 90 4.65 -2.81 6.61
C ALA A 90 3.58 -2.61 5.53
N GLY A 91 2.34 -2.80 5.91
CA GLY A 91 1.19 -2.54 5.06
C GLY A 91 -0.11 -2.51 5.85
N ILE A 92 -1.17 -2.03 5.22
CA ILE A 92 -2.52 -1.98 5.77
C ILE A 92 -3.51 -2.51 4.76
N ASP A 93 -4.47 -3.28 5.21
CA ASP A 93 -5.58 -3.74 4.40
C ASP A 93 -6.59 -2.61 4.15
N VAL A 94 -6.60 -2.10 2.95
CA VAL A 94 -7.54 -1.08 2.49
C VAL A 94 -8.64 -1.67 1.60
N GLY A 95 -8.76 -2.99 1.57
CA GLY A 95 -9.65 -3.71 0.65
C GLY A 95 -9.30 -3.46 -0.81
N GLU A 96 -10.25 -3.67 -1.69
CA GLU A 96 -10.13 -3.37 -3.14
C GLU A 96 -10.39 -1.88 -3.38
N SER A 97 -9.52 -1.04 -2.81
CA SER A 97 -9.69 0.42 -2.87
C SER A 97 -9.35 1.03 -4.23
N PHE A 98 -8.55 0.34 -5.06
CA PHE A 98 -8.06 0.83 -6.36
C PHE A 98 -7.48 2.27 -6.31
N GLY A 99 -6.98 2.70 -5.15
CA GLY A 99 -6.45 4.03 -4.95
C GLY A 99 -7.50 5.13 -4.69
N SER A 100 -8.71 4.74 -4.28
CA SER A 100 -9.80 5.66 -3.94
C SER A 100 -9.45 6.58 -2.75
N PRO A 101 -10.16 7.72 -2.59
CA PRO A 101 -9.94 8.62 -1.47
C PRO A 101 -10.02 7.94 -0.10
N ALA A 102 -10.96 7.01 0.09
CA ALA A 102 -11.09 6.25 1.33
C ALA A 102 -9.86 5.35 1.59
N GLY A 103 -9.34 4.67 0.56
CA GLY A 103 -8.11 3.88 0.67
C GLY A 103 -6.89 4.75 1.00
N ARG A 104 -6.77 5.93 0.36
CA ARG A 104 -5.67 6.88 0.64
C ARG A 104 -5.71 7.43 2.06
N ALA A 105 -6.91 7.66 2.62
CA ALA A 105 -7.05 8.07 4.03
C ALA A 105 -6.53 7.01 4.99
N LEU A 106 -6.82 5.73 4.75
CA LEU A 106 -6.27 4.60 5.54
C LEU A 106 -4.75 4.50 5.40
N PHE A 107 -4.21 4.73 4.21
CA PHE A 107 -2.77 4.82 3.99
C PHE A 107 -2.13 5.94 4.81
N THR A 108 -2.76 7.14 4.83
CA THR A 108 -2.30 8.25 5.66
C THR A 108 -2.30 7.89 7.15
N ALA A 109 -3.29 7.14 7.61
CA ALA A 109 -3.35 6.65 8.99
C ALA A 109 -2.18 5.69 9.31
N LEU A 110 -1.85 4.73 8.42
CA LEU A 110 -0.69 3.84 8.60
C LEU A 110 0.62 4.63 8.62
N HIS A 111 0.79 5.56 7.67
CA HIS A 111 1.98 6.42 7.64
C HIS A 111 2.16 7.16 8.97
N THR A 112 1.09 7.75 9.50
CA THR A 112 1.10 8.46 10.78
C THR A 112 1.46 7.54 11.94
N GLU A 113 0.87 6.35 12.00
CA GLU A 113 1.16 5.34 13.03
C GLU A 113 2.65 4.96 13.03
N LEU A 114 3.20 4.62 11.86
CA LEU A 114 4.58 4.17 11.76
C LEU A 114 5.57 5.30 12.05
N THR A 115 5.31 6.50 11.56
CA THR A 115 6.28 7.60 11.67
C THR A 115 6.24 8.30 13.02
N ARG A 116 5.06 8.55 13.59
CA ARG A 116 4.91 9.31 14.85
C ARG A 116 4.96 8.42 16.08
N THR A 117 4.43 7.20 15.98
CA THR A 117 4.27 6.31 17.14
C THR A 117 5.40 5.29 17.22
N ARG A 118 5.89 4.80 16.06
CA ARG A 118 6.80 3.66 16.00
C ARG A 118 8.24 4.02 15.55
N GLY A 119 8.55 5.29 15.27
CA GLY A 119 9.91 5.77 14.97
C GLY A 119 10.46 5.30 13.61
N TYR A 120 9.59 5.08 12.62
CA TYR A 120 9.99 4.79 11.26
C TYR A 120 10.20 6.06 10.43
N SER A 121 10.94 5.94 9.32
CA SER A 121 11.22 7.06 8.41
C SER A 121 9.93 7.68 7.88
N ALA A 122 9.89 9.01 7.79
CA ALA A 122 8.79 9.75 7.19
C ALA A 122 8.71 9.56 5.66
N LYS A 123 9.77 8.99 5.05
CA LYS A 123 9.85 8.73 3.61
C LYS A 123 10.02 7.23 3.33
N PRO A 124 8.94 6.43 3.44
CA PRO A 124 8.99 5.02 3.06
C PRO A 124 9.32 4.82 1.60
N LEU A 125 9.81 3.63 1.29
CA LEU A 125 9.86 3.10 -0.06
C LEU A 125 8.53 2.42 -0.36
N LEU A 126 7.90 2.75 -1.47
CA LEU A 126 6.62 2.16 -1.86
C LEU A 126 6.86 0.95 -2.76
N LEU A 127 6.32 -0.21 -2.40
CA LEU A 127 6.39 -1.44 -3.20
C LEU A 127 4.99 -1.90 -3.60
N GLY A 128 4.61 -1.60 -4.84
CA GLY A 128 3.31 -1.95 -5.40
C GLY A 128 3.36 -3.21 -6.26
N ARG A 129 2.68 -4.28 -5.85
CA ARG A 129 2.43 -5.46 -6.68
C ARG A 129 1.07 -5.34 -7.35
N SER A 130 1.01 -5.49 -8.70
CA SER A 130 -0.25 -5.47 -9.44
C SER A 130 -1.09 -4.23 -9.09
N ARG A 131 -2.35 -4.38 -8.68
CA ARG A 131 -3.24 -3.29 -8.25
C ARG A 131 -2.71 -2.46 -7.06
N GLY A 132 -1.73 -2.96 -6.32
CA GLY A 132 -1.02 -2.17 -5.30
C GLY A 132 -0.33 -0.94 -5.87
N GLY A 133 0.02 -0.96 -7.15
CA GLY A 133 0.53 0.21 -7.86
C GLY A 133 -0.46 1.37 -7.89
N LEU A 134 -1.75 1.11 -8.21
CA LEU A 134 -2.82 2.13 -8.13
C LEU A 134 -2.92 2.73 -6.74
N MET A 135 -2.92 1.87 -5.72
CA MET A 135 -3.13 2.25 -4.32
C MET A 135 -2.03 3.19 -3.84
N LEU A 136 -0.76 2.78 -4.05
CA LEU A 136 0.40 3.52 -3.57
C LEU A 136 0.68 4.78 -4.39
N LEU A 137 0.61 4.71 -5.73
CA LEU A 137 0.86 5.88 -6.57
C LEU A 137 -0.24 6.94 -6.44
N ALA A 138 -1.50 6.55 -6.23
CA ALA A 138 -2.57 7.51 -5.96
C ALA A 138 -2.31 8.28 -4.66
N TRP A 139 -1.83 7.61 -3.61
CA TRP A 139 -1.44 8.26 -2.36
C TRP A 139 -0.15 9.10 -2.53
N ALA A 140 0.84 8.58 -3.22
CA ALA A 140 2.11 9.25 -3.47
C ALA A 140 1.93 10.58 -4.24
N ALA A 141 1.01 10.61 -5.21
CA ALA A 141 0.72 11.83 -5.97
C ALA A 141 0.15 12.96 -5.11
N GLU A 142 -0.46 12.64 -3.96
CA GLU A 142 -0.95 13.63 -2.97
C GLU A 142 0.09 13.98 -1.91
N HIS A 143 1.09 13.12 -1.70
CA HIS A 143 2.08 13.25 -0.64
C HIS A 143 3.51 13.01 -1.14
N PRO A 144 3.95 13.67 -2.22
CA PRO A 144 5.29 13.41 -2.80
C PRO A 144 6.42 13.68 -1.81
N GLU A 145 6.23 14.60 -0.87
CA GLU A 145 7.19 14.91 0.19
C GLU A 145 7.41 13.78 1.20
N LYS A 146 6.47 12.82 1.24
CA LYS A 146 6.50 11.64 2.15
C LYS A 146 6.96 10.37 1.45
N VAL A 147 7.53 10.45 0.24
CA VAL A 147 7.93 9.29 -0.54
C VAL A 147 9.43 9.28 -0.72
N GLY A 148 10.08 8.14 -0.42
CA GLY A 148 11.49 7.91 -0.70
C GLY A 148 11.72 7.46 -2.15
N ALA A 149 10.99 6.44 -2.58
CA ALA A 149 11.00 5.90 -3.93
C ALA A 149 9.74 5.06 -4.16
N PHE A 150 9.45 4.72 -5.43
CA PHE A 150 8.42 3.74 -5.78
C PHE A 150 9.01 2.61 -6.61
N ALA A 151 8.69 1.38 -6.24
CA ALA A 151 8.98 0.18 -7.01
C ALA A 151 7.69 -0.60 -7.31
N GLY A 152 7.59 -1.15 -8.52
CA GLY A 152 6.42 -1.93 -8.94
C GLY A 152 6.80 -3.30 -9.49
N ILE A 153 6.08 -4.33 -9.06
CA ILE A 153 6.06 -5.66 -9.68
C ILE A 153 4.78 -5.72 -10.52
N TYR A 154 4.92 -5.72 -11.84
CA TYR A 154 3.83 -5.57 -12.82
C TYR A 154 2.70 -4.64 -12.33
N PRO A 155 3.06 -3.38 -11.95
CA PRO A 155 2.13 -2.50 -11.28
C PRO A 155 1.00 -2.06 -12.22
N VAL A 156 -0.21 -2.05 -11.72
CA VAL A 156 -1.30 -1.28 -12.31
C VAL A 156 -1.08 0.18 -11.97
N VAL A 157 -1.14 1.06 -12.96
CA VAL A 157 -0.99 2.51 -12.77
C VAL A 157 -2.07 3.30 -13.50
N ASN A 158 -2.92 2.59 -14.22
CA ASN A 158 -3.95 3.17 -15.08
C ASN A 158 -5.31 2.49 -14.82
N LEU A 159 -6.24 3.23 -14.22
CA LEU A 159 -7.60 2.77 -13.88
C LEU A 159 -8.39 2.30 -15.10
N THR A 160 -8.14 2.87 -16.29
CA THR A 160 -8.84 2.46 -17.50
C THR A 160 -8.36 1.13 -18.07
N SER A 161 -7.12 0.73 -17.74
CA SER A 161 -6.53 -0.55 -18.13
C SER A 161 -6.99 -1.67 -17.19
N TYR A 162 -6.87 -1.45 -15.89
CA TYR A 162 -7.27 -2.38 -14.83
C TYR A 162 -7.60 -1.59 -13.55
N PRO A 163 -8.67 -1.90 -12.85
CA PRO A 163 -9.66 -2.96 -13.13
C PRO A 163 -10.69 -2.57 -14.20
N GLY A 164 -10.54 -1.41 -14.82
CA GLY A 164 -11.56 -0.72 -15.61
C GLY A 164 -12.48 0.13 -14.73
N LEU A 165 -13.09 1.14 -15.35
CA LEU A 165 -13.89 2.12 -14.59
C LEU A 165 -15.15 1.48 -13.99
N ASP A 166 -15.70 0.46 -14.62
CA ASP A 166 -16.91 -0.25 -14.14
C ASP A 166 -16.67 -0.87 -12.75
N LEU A 167 -15.51 -1.51 -12.55
CA LEU A 167 -15.19 -2.12 -11.27
C LEU A 167 -14.65 -1.10 -10.25
N ALA A 168 -13.93 -0.07 -10.72
CA ALA A 168 -13.34 0.91 -9.83
C ALA A 168 -14.36 1.88 -9.23
N ALA A 169 -15.40 2.25 -9.98
CA ALA A 169 -16.33 3.34 -9.63
C ALA A 169 -16.93 3.20 -8.22
N SER A 170 -17.34 1.98 -7.84
CA SER A 170 -17.92 1.72 -6.52
C SER A 170 -16.94 2.02 -5.37
N ALA A 171 -15.65 1.72 -5.54
CA ALA A 171 -14.62 2.02 -4.53
C ALA A 171 -14.40 3.53 -4.36
N TYR A 172 -14.70 4.31 -5.38
CA TYR A 172 -14.65 5.76 -5.35
C TYR A 172 -15.95 6.42 -4.85
N GLY A 173 -17.02 5.65 -4.67
CA GLY A 173 -18.35 6.17 -4.34
C GLY A 173 -18.97 6.97 -5.48
N LEU A 174 -18.59 6.67 -6.73
CA LEU A 174 -18.99 7.37 -7.94
C LEU A 174 -19.71 6.42 -8.91
N THR A 175 -20.47 6.98 -9.82
CA THR A 175 -20.89 6.27 -11.03
C THR A 175 -19.71 6.20 -12.01
N VAL A 176 -19.76 5.27 -12.97
CA VAL A 176 -18.76 5.13 -14.03
C VAL A 176 -18.57 6.44 -14.80
N LYS A 177 -19.68 7.14 -15.10
CA LYS A 177 -19.66 8.43 -15.81
C LYS A 177 -18.96 9.52 -14.98
N GLU A 178 -19.23 9.58 -13.70
CA GLU A 178 -18.59 10.55 -12.79
C GLU A 178 -17.10 10.26 -12.61
N LEU A 179 -16.72 8.97 -12.45
CA LEU A 179 -15.31 8.60 -12.36
C LEU A 179 -14.57 8.92 -13.66
N ALA A 180 -15.17 8.64 -14.82
CA ALA A 180 -14.60 8.99 -16.12
C ALA A 180 -14.38 10.51 -16.27
N ALA A 181 -15.32 11.32 -15.80
CA ALA A 181 -15.21 12.79 -15.84
C ALA A 181 -14.13 13.32 -14.87
N GLN A 182 -13.78 12.56 -13.83
CA GLN A 182 -12.79 12.92 -12.82
C GLN A 182 -11.47 12.12 -12.96
N LEU A 183 -11.24 11.45 -14.08
CA LEU A 183 -10.15 10.53 -14.26
C LEU A 183 -8.78 11.19 -14.02
N THR A 184 -8.57 12.40 -14.52
CA THR A 184 -7.32 13.16 -14.32
C THR A 184 -7.02 13.48 -12.85
N ALA A 185 -8.06 13.54 -12.00
CA ALA A 185 -7.92 13.75 -10.55
C ALA A 185 -7.62 12.46 -9.78
N HIS A 186 -7.86 11.29 -10.39
CA HIS A 186 -7.80 10.01 -9.68
C HIS A 186 -6.81 9.01 -10.27
N ASN A 187 -6.61 9.03 -11.59
CA ASN A 187 -5.76 8.06 -12.27
C ASN A 187 -4.27 8.36 -12.03
N PRO A 188 -3.50 7.48 -11.39
CA PRO A 188 -2.11 7.77 -11.04
C PRO A 188 -1.24 8.19 -12.21
N VAL A 189 -1.39 7.55 -13.38
CA VAL A 189 -0.58 7.86 -14.56
C VAL A 189 -0.83 9.27 -15.15
N ASP A 190 -1.93 9.92 -14.75
CA ASP A 190 -2.28 11.29 -15.11
C ASP A 190 -1.83 12.33 -14.06
N ARG A 191 -1.23 11.88 -12.94
CA ARG A 191 -0.89 12.71 -11.76
C ARG A 191 0.58 12.68 -11.39
N LEU A 192 1.46 12.46 -12.36
CA LEU A 192 2.89 12.24 -12.13
C LEU A 192 3.70 13.52 -11.88
N ALA A 193 3.14 14.70 -12.19
CA ALA A 193 3.87 15.96 -12.14
C ALA A 193 4.43 16.28 -10.73
N SER A 194 3.67 16.01 -9.67
CA SER A 194 4.12 16.24 -8.30
C SER A 194 5.28 15.33 -7.90
N LEU A 195 5.25 14.06 -8.34
CA LEU A 195 6.33 13.09 -8.11
C LEU A 195 7.60 13.48 -8.87
N ALA A 196 7.46 13.93 -10.13
CA ALA A 196 8.58 14.38 -10.95
C ALA A 196 9.22 15.66 -10.37
N ALA A 197 8.42 16.62 -9.93
CA ALA A 197 8.90 17.83 -9.26
C ALA A 197 9.65 17.52 -7.96
N ALA A 198 9.20 16.51 -7.20
CA ALA A 198 9.86 16.00 -6.00
C ALA A 198 11.06 15.08 -6.32
N ARG A 199 11.31 14.78 -7.60
CA ARG A 199 12.39 13.89 -8.08
C ARG A 199 12.35 12.50 -7.44
N ILE A 200 11.14 11.93 -7.27
CA ILE A 200 10.98 10.60 -6.71
C ILE A 200 11.47 9.56 -7.72
N PRO A 201 12.48 8.72 -7.40
CA PRO A 201 12.91 7.68 -8.31
C PRO A 201 11.87 6.57 -8.43
N LEU A 202 11.62 6.12 -9.67
CA LEU A 202 10.67 5.05 -9.96
C LEU A 202 11.39 3.82 -10.53
N PHE A 203 10.86 2.64 -10.20
CA PHE A 203 11.29 1.36 -10.74
C PHE A 203 10.07 0.50 -11.06
N ALA A 204 10.11 -0.24 -12.16
CA ALA A 204 9.16 -1.32 -12.40
C ALA A 204 9.84 -2.51 -13.07
N ILE A 205 9.33 -3.71 -12.77
CA ILE A 205 9.55 -4.92 -13.54
C ILE A 205 8.21 -5.44 -14.04
N HIS A 206 8.10 -5.71 -15.35
CA HIS A 206 6.83 -6.05 -15.99
C HIS A 206 7.04 -7.05 -17.14
N GLY A 207 6.14 -8.01 -17.27
CA GLY A 207 6.17 -8.99 -18.37
C GLY A 207 5.64 -8.39 -19.68
N ASP A 208 6.27 -8.72 -20.79
CA ASP A 208 5.86 -8.27 -22.13
C ASP A 208 4.63 -9.00 -22.67
N ARG A 209 4.24 -10.11 -22.03
CA ARG A 209 3.04 -10.89 -22.37
C ARG A 209 1.95 -10.79 -21.32
N ASP A 210 1.97 -9.75 -20.51
CA ASP A 210 0.92 -9.51 -19.51
C ASP A 210 -0.35 -9.01 -20.19
N THR A 211 -1.35 -9.92 -20.30
CA THR A 211 -2.65 -9.61 -20.88
C THR A 211 -3.67 -9.12 -19.86
N LEU A 212 -3.42 -9.34 -18.57
CA LEU A 212 -4.28 -8.84 -17.49
C LEU A 212 -4.00 -7.37 -17.16
N VAL A 213 -2.73 -7.05 -17.07
CA VAL A 213 -2.21 -5.69 -16.85
C VAL A 213 -1.24 -5.37 -17.98
N PRO A 214 -1.72 -4.95 -19.17
CA PRO A 214 -0.87 -4.78 -20.33
C PRO A 214 0.27 -3.80 -20.07
N LEU A 215 1.50 -4.21 -20.41
CA LEU A 215 2.74 -3.42 -20.25
C LEU A 215 2.59 -2.02 -20.81
N GLU A 216 2.08 -1.91 -22.06
CA GLU A 216 1.97 -0.64 -22.78
C GLU A 216 0.98 0.34 -22.13
N ALA A 217 -0.08 -0.17 -21.52
CA ALA A 217 -1.08 0.65 -20.85
C ALA A 217 -0.70 1.00 -19.40
N ASN A 218 0.35 0.41 -18.86
CA ASN A 218 0.78 0.56 -17.48
C ASN A 218 2.25 0.98 -17.36
N SER A 219 3.20 0.07 -17.18
CA SER A 219 4.58 0.42 -16.86
C SER A 219 5.31 1.16 -17.98
N ALA A 220 5.03 0.84 -19.26
CA ALA A 220 5.61 1.57 -20.37
C ALA A 220 5.03 2.99 -20.49
N LEU A 221 3.70 3.14 -20.32
CA LEU A 221 3.05 4.45 -20.26
C LEU A 221 3.57 5.28 -19.08
N LEU A 222 3.70 4.68 -17.90
CA LEU A 222 4.25 5.32 -16.71
C LEU A 222 5.65 5.87 -17.00
N LYS A 223 6.56 5.03 -17.55
CA LYS A 223 7.91 5.44 -17.89
C LYS A 223 7.92 6.58 -18.89
N SER A 224 7.18 6.45 -20.00
CA SER A 224 7.10 7.47 -21.04
C SER A 224 6.67 8.82 -20.49
N ARG A 225 5.56 8.86 -19.75
CA ARG A 225 5.03 10.11 -19.16
C ARG A 225 5.94 10.68 -18.08
N TYR A 226 6.49 9.81 -17.22
CA TYR A 226 7.34 10.26 -16.13
C TYR A 226 8.65 10.86 -16.64
N THR A 227 9.27 10.22 -17.63
CA THR A 227 10.50 10.73 -18.28
C THR A 227 10.23 12.04 -19.02
N ALA A 228 9.08 12.19 -19.68
CA ALA A 228 8.67 13.45 -20.33
C ALA A 228 8.53 14.62 -19.33
N LEU A 229 8.26 14.33 -18.05
CA LEU A 229 8.25 15.31 -16.96
C LEU A 229 9.64 15.53 -16.31
N GLY A 230 10.70 14.93 -16.85
CA GLY A 230 12.05 14.99 -16.29
C GLY A 230 12.30 14.05 -15.11
N GLY A 231 11.37 13.11 -14.83
CA GLY A 231 11.52 12.12 -13.79
C GLY A 231 12.43 10.96 -14.19
N ASP A 232 13.06 10.32 -13.19
CA ASP A 232 13.92 9.14 -13.39
C ASP A 232 13.13 7.85 -13.13
N MET A 233 13.06 6.97 -14.12
CA MET A 233 12.42 5.67 -14.02
C MET A 233 13.18 4.57 -14.73
N LYS A 234 13.53 3.52 -13.98
CA LYS A 234 14.03 2.27 -14.52
C LYS A 234 12.86 1.30 -14.77
N LEU A 235 12.77 0.76 -15.98
CA LEU A 235 11.83 -0.30 -16.34
C LEU A 235 12.61 -1.52 -16.83
N ILE A 236 12.35 -2.67 -16.20
CA ILE A 236 12.83 -3.98 -16.64
C ILE A 236 11.66 -4.71 -17.30
N ILE A 237 11.87 -5.15 -18.53
CA ILE A 237 10.92 -5.98 -19.26
C ILE A 237 11.31 -7.44 -19.07
N ALA A 238 10.41 -8.24 -18.51
CA ALA A 238 10.58 -9.68 -18.34
C ALA A 238 10.03 -10.40 -19.57
N GLU A 239 10.93 -10.75 -20.49
CA GLU A 239 10.59 -11.35 -21.79
C GLU A 239 9.84 -12.68 -21.62
N GLY A 240 8.75 -12.86 -22.38
CA GLY A 240 7.91 -14.05 -22.38
C GLY A 240 7.01 -14.20 -21.15
N GLN A 241 7.04 -13.26 -20.18
CA GLN A 241 6.28 -13.37 -18.95
C GLN A 241 4.94 -12.63 -19.03
N GLY A 242 3.91 -13.26 -18.46
CA GLY A 242 2.60 -12.67 -18.26
C GLY A 242 2.39 -12.18 -16.83
N HIS A 243 1.12 -11.98 -16.43
CA HIS A 243 0.75 -11.66 -15.04
C HIS A 243 0.79 -12.92 -14.16
N ASN A 244 1.96 -13.43 -13.88
CA ASN A 244 2.16 -14.72 -13.24
C ASN A 244 3.10 -14.62 -12.02
N LEU A 245 3.36 -15.76 -11.38
CA LEU A 245 4.21 -15.85 -10.19
C LEU A 245 5.64 -16.31 -10.55
N TRP A 246 6.14 -15.90 -11.71
CA TRP A 246 7.51 -16.21 -12.09
C TRP A 246 8.51 -15.66 -11.05
N PRO A 247 9.42 -16.50 -10.51
CA PRO A 247 10.32 -16.08 -9.45
C PRO A 247 11.14 -14.82 -9.77
N GLY A 248 11.52 -14.61 -11.04
CA GLY A 248 12.30 -13.45 -11.46
C GLY A 248 11.60 -12.09 -11.26
N PHE A 249 10.30 -12.06 -10.99
CA PHE A 249 9.61 -10.86 -10.56
C PHE A 249 9.88 -10.52 -9.09
N PHE A 250 9.97 -11.54 -8.23
CA PHE A 250 10.04 -11.42 -6.78
C PHE A 250 11.47 -11.57 -6.25
N GLU A 251 12.30 -12.38 -6.92
CA GLU A 251 13.69 -12.64 -6.59
C GLU A 251 14.63 -11.85 -7.50
N ASN A 252 14.30 -10.58 -7.72
CA ASN A 252 15.02 -9.72 -8.66
C ASN A 252 16.11 -8.89 -7.97
N PRO A 253 17.41 -9.14 -8.25
CA PRO A 253 18.51 -8.41 -7.62
C PRO A 253 18.50 -6.89 -7.94
N ALA A 254 18.01 -6.49 -9.12
CA ALA A 254 17.97 -5.08 -9.47
C ALA A 254 16.85 -4.33 -8.74
N LEU A 255 15.71 -4.98 -8.49
CA LEU A 255 14.64 -4.45 -7.63
C LEU A 255 15.14 -4.30 -6.18
N LEU A 256 15.79 -5.34 -5.65
CA LEU A 256 16.39 -5.31 -4.30
C LEU A 256 17.43 -4.18 -4.18
N ALA A 257 18.36 -4.10 -5.13
CA ALA A 257 19.39 -3.05 -5.13
C ALA A 257 18.78 -1.64 -5.20
N PHE A 258 17.72 -1.44 -6.01
CA PHE A 258 17.00 -0.19 -6.07
C PHE A 258 16.38 0.18 -4.71
N LEU A 259 15.69 -0.75 -4.06
CA LEU A 259 15.08 -0.52 -2.75
C LEU A 259 16.14 -0.20 -1.68
N ILE A 260 17.25 -0.96 -1.62
CA ILE A 260 18.33 -0.72 -0.65
C ILE A 260 18.99 0.65 -0.89
N ALA A 261 19.25 1.02 -2.14
CA ALA A 261 19.90 2.28 -2.48
C ALA A 261 19.09 3.52 -2.06
N HIS A 262 17.76 3.41 -2.01
CA HIS A 262 16.86 4.50 -1.67
C HIS A 262 16.29 4.41 -0.24
N ALA A 263 16.64 3.38 0.53
CA ALA A 263 16.21 3.19 1.92
C ALA A 263 16.98 4.05 2.92
N ARG A 264 17.25 5.29 2.57
CA ARG A 264 17.97 6.20 3.49
C ARG A 264 16.98 7.02 4.32
N PRO A 265 17.32 7.32 5.60
CA PRO A 265 16.52 8.20 6.44
C PRO A 265 16.47 9.62 5.89
#